data_d2dd70ce69f3f27ae219079c89bd42eb
#
_entry.id   d2dd70ce69f3f27ae219079c89bd42eb
#
_cell.length_a   1.000
_cell.length_b   1.000
_cell.length_c   1.000
_cell.angle_alpha   90.00
_cell.angle_beta   90.00
_cell.angle_gamma   90.00
#
_symmetry.space_group_name_H-M   'P 1'
#
loop_
_entity.id
_entity.type
_entity.pdbx_description
1 polymer ?
#
loop_
_entity_poly.entity_id
_entity_poly.type
_entity_poly.pdbx_seq_one_letter_code
_entity_poly.pdbx_strand_id
1 'polypeptide(L)'
;CDAQEAVCNELGSFSPTELLLGGNEENIREIRGVATDRLGCCMGRSREHQFDLSLCKAAVESQFEKTQEALGLSGHDEVVIAAGALLCALRDAQKNELPHIRALDFYVAGKFMGLDLTARRNLELTETMRSKEKKGSLLGVLDQTKTAMGGRLLRSWMESPLLSPSKIGRRLAATQELVDKTIDREELRLSLREVSDYERVMARIVTGTANCRDLVCLAQGASTLPAIHDRLHTLTAPLLQEIYAQLDPLQDLKELIEKTIVDEPPFVLREGGMIRDGANEELDKLRKIQNGGTGMLTAIEAREKEATGIRNLRV
;
A
#
# COMPACT_ATOMS: atom_id res chain seq x y z
N CYS A 1 0.51 -2.48 -34.03
CA CYS A 1 0.10 -1.34 -33.21
C CYS A 1 1.20 -0.29 -33.25
N ASP A 2 0.82 0.94 -33.45
CA ASP A 2 1.72 2.08 -33.33
C ASP A 2 2.18 2.17 -31.86
N ALA A 3 3.43 2.51 -31.62
CA ALA A 3 3.97 2.63 -30.26
C ALA A 3 3.17 3.62 -29.41
N GLN A 4 2.65 4.69 -30.03
CA GLN A 4 1.78 5.68 -29.39
C GLN A 4 0.46 5.08 -28.93
N GLU A 5 -0.18 4.27 -29.76
CA GLU A 5 -1.42 3.58 -29.43
C GLU A 5 -1.22 2.61 -28.23
N ALA A 6 -0.10 1.87 -28.22
CA ALA A 6 0.25 0.99 -27.11
C ALA A 6 0.40 1.76 -25.78
N VAL A 7 1.11 2.91 -25.81
CA VAL A 7 1.24 3.79 -24.63
C VAL A 7 -0.11 4.34 -24.18
N CYS A 8 -0.96 4.78 -25.09
CA CYS A 8 -2.30 5.28 -24.77
C CYS A 8 -3.18 4.19 -24.12
N ASN A 9 -3.07 2.95 -24.59
CA ASN A 9 -3.81 1.83 -24.01
C ASN A 9 -3.31 1.48 -22.60
N GLU A 10 -1.99 1.50 -22.36
CA GLU A 10 -1.41 1.32 -21.03
C GLU A 10 -1.81 2.45 -20.07
N LEU A 11 -1.75 3.70 -20.50
CA LEU A 11 -2.25 4.84 -19.72
C LEU A 11 -3.71 4.66 -19.30
N GLY A 12 -4.54 4.14 -20.21
CA GLY A 12 -5.92 3.81 -19.90
C GLY A 12 -6.08 2.70 -18.88
N SER A 13 -5.12 1.76 -18.81
CA SER A 13 -5.08 0.70 -17.82
C SER A 13 -4.73 1.23 -16.43
N PHE A 14 -3.71 2.06 -16.34
CA PHE A 14 -3.24 2.63 -15.08
C PHE A 14 -4.08 3.80 -14.58
N SER A 15 -4.78 4.52 -15.48
CA SER A 15 -5.58 5.71 -15.17
C SER A 15 -4.84 6.68 -14.23
N PRO A 16 -3.64 7.15 -14.60
CA PRO A 16 -2.82 7.98 -13.73
C PRO A 16 -3.49 9.32 -13.47
N THR A 17 -3.31 9.89 -12.29
CA THR A 17 -3.78 11.23 -11.96
C THR A 17 -2.84 12.32 -12.46
N GLU A 18 -1.55 12.00 -12.57
CA GLU A 18 -0.51 12.89 -13.08
C GLU A 18 0.41 12.13 -14.04
N LEU A 19 0.83 12.78 -15.12
CA LEU A 19 1.72 12.23 -16.14
C LEU A 19 2.89 13.17 -16.39
N LEU A 20 4.11 12.61 -16.33
CA LEU A 20 5.34 13.28 -16.73
C LEU A 20 5.69 12.85 -18.14
N LEU A 21 5.85 13.80 -19.03
CA LEU A 21 6.25 13.55 -20.42
C LEU A 21 7.60 14.17 -20.70
N GLY A 22 8.48 13.40 -21.33
CA GLY A 22 9.77 13.85 -21.89
C GLY A 22 9.88 13.41 -23.34
N GLY A 23 10.58 14.20 -24.15
CA GLY A 23 10.83 13.89 -25.55
C GLY A 23 10.32 14.95 -26.53
N ASN A 24 10.22 14.57 -27.82
CA ASN A 24 9.86 15.48 -28.89
C ASN A 24 8.36 15.82 -28.86
N GLU A 25 8.01 17.10 -28.98
CA GLU A 25 6.63 17.64 -28.95
C GLU A 25 5.66 16.93 -29.92
N GLU A 26 6.11 16.54 -31.11
CA GLU A 26 5.27 15.84 -32.10
C GLU A 26 4.79 14.47 -31.59
N ASN A 27 5.66 13.69 -30.97
CA ASN A 27 5.36 12.36 -30.44
C ASN A 27 4.51 12.42 -29.15
N ILE A 28 4.61 13.52 -28.43
CA ILE A 28 3.94 13.72 -27.14
C ILE A 28 2.50 14.21 -27.32
N ARG A 29 2.21 14.90 -28.43
CA ARG A 29 0.93 15.60 -28.64
C ARG A 29 -0.29 14.68 -28.55
N GLU A 30 -0.23 13.51 -29.17
CA GLU A 30 -1.33 12.55 -29.15
C GLU A 30 -1.51 11.92 -27.76
N ILE A 31 -0.40 11.51 -27.13
CA ILE A 31 -0.40 10.95 -25.77
C ILE A 31 -0.96 12.00 -24.77
N ARG A 32 -0.55 13.25 -24.90
CA ARG A 32 -1.05 14.37 -24.08
C ARG A 32 -2.56 14.54 -24.28
N GLY A 33 -3.05 14.55 -25.52
CA GLY A 33 -4.49 14.65 -25.81
C GLY A 33 -5.30 13.50 -25.18
N VAL A 34 -4.85 12.27 -25.29
CA VAL A 34 -5.51 11.13 -24.62
C VAL A 34 -5.47 11.26 -23.09
N ALA A 35 -4.33 11.64 -22.53
CA ALA A 35 -4.18 11.78 -21.08
C ALA A 35 -5.08 12.88 -20.52
N THR A 36 -5.13 14.06 -21.14
CA THR A 36 -5.94 15.19 -20.66
C THR A 36 -7.42 15.05 -20.98
N ASP A 37 -7.76 14.76 -22.23
CA ASP A 37 -9.14 14.85 -22.72
C ASP A 37 -9.96 13.60 -22.42
N ARG A 38 -9.33 12.41 -22.42
CA ARG A 38 -10.01 11.15 -22.16
C ARG A 38 -9.87 10.64 -20.74
N LEU A 39 -8.68 10.81 -20.15
CA LEU A 39 -8.38 10.27 -18.81
C LEU A 39 -8.47 11.33 -17.69
N GLY A 40 -8.55 12.63 -18.05
CA GLY A 40 -8.57 13.73 -17.06
C GLY A 40 -7.29 13.84 -16.25
N CYS A 41 -6.17 13.36 -16.80
CA CYS A 41 -4.87 13.34 -16.16
C CYS A 41 -4.24 14.72 -16.14
N CYS A 42 -3.67 15.15 -15.02
CA CYS A 42 -2.88 16.37 -14.93
C CYS A 42 -1.51 16.17 -15.55
N MET A 43 -1.00 17.22 -16.21
CA MET A 43 0.36 17.20 -16.75
C MET A 43 1.33 17.72 -15.70
N GLY A 44 2.23 16.85 -15.26
CA GLY A 44 3.29 17.21 -14.34
C GLY A 44 4.35 18.11 -15.01
N ARG A 45 5.02 18.92 -14.20
CA ARG A 45 6.14 19.74 -14.68
C ARG A 45 7.36 18.85 -14.84
N SER A 46 7.81 18.65 -16.06
CA SER A 46 9.08 18.00 -16.38
C SER A 46 10.15 19.00 -16.78
N ARG A 47 11.39 18.71 -16.43
CA ARG A 47 12.57 19.47 -16.91
C ARG A 47 13.33 18.56 -17.87
N GLU A 48 13.85 19.09 -18.97
CA GLU A 48 14.55 18.29 -20.01
C GLU A 48 15.66 17.41 -19.41
N HIS A 49 16.45 17.93 -18.48
CA HIS A 49 17.53 17.19 -17.85
C HIS A 49 17.05 16.01 -16.96
N GLN A 50 15.78 15.95 -16.59
CA GLN A 50 15.24 14.80 -15.80
C GLN A 50 15.17 13.50 -16.61
N PHE A 51 15.27 13.59 -17.94
CA PHE A 51 15.26 12.44 -18.84
C PHE A 51 16.67 12.10 -19.39
N ASP A 52 17.73 12.60 -18.76
CA ASP A 52 19.08 12.21 -19.09
C ASP A 52 19.36 10.77 -18.64
N LEU A 53 19.84 9.93 -19.57
CA LEU A 53 20.07 8.50 -19.31
C LEU A 53 21.03 8.27 -18.16
N SER A 54 22.10 9.05 -18.05
CA SER A 54 23.12 8.85 -17.01
C SER A 54 22.57 9.19 -15.63
N LEU A 55 21.80 10.27 -15.51
CA LEU A 55 21.14 10.64 -14.27
C LEU A 55 20.05 9.63 -13.88
N CYS A 56 19.24 9.21 -14.83
CA CYS A 56 18.18 8.24 -14.59
C CYS A 56 18.73 6.89 -14.18
N LYS A 57 19.81 6.43 -14.84
CA LYS A 57 20.49 5.18 -14.48
C LYS A 57 21.04 5.23 -13.04
N ALA A 58 21.74 6.31 -12.70
CA ALA A 58 22.26 6.50 -11.34
C ALA A 58 21.11 6.52 -10.29
N ALA A 59 19.99 7.16 -10.61
CA ALA A 59 18.82 7.20 -9.72
C ALA A 59 18.19 5.81 -9.50
N VAL A 60 18.04 5.01 -10.56
CA VAL A 60 17.52 3.64 -10.51
C VAL A 60 18.46 2.71 -9.74
N GLU A 61 19.76 2.71 -10.07
CA GLU A 61 20.75 1.86 -9.41
C GLU A 61 20.91 2.20 -7.92
N SER A 62 20.88 3.49 -7.58
CA SER A 62 20.89 3.94 -6.18
C SER A 62 19.64 3.55 -5.40
N GLN A 63 18.45 3.64 -6.04
CA GLN A 63 17.18 3.33 -5.37
C GLN A 63 17.04 1.85 -5.04
N PHE A 64 17.44 0.98 -5.96
CA PHE A 64 17.24 -0.47 -5.82
C PHE A 64 18.50 -1.21 -5.36
N GLU A 65 19.64 -0.51 -5.17
CA GLU A 65 20.94 -1.10 -4.81
C GLU A 65 21.36 -2.23 -5.75
N LYS A 66 21.00 -2.12 -7.03
CA LYS A 66 21.22 -3.13 -8.07
C LYS A 66 21.61 -2.46 -9.37
N THR A 67 22.46 -3.13 -10.15
CA THR A 67 22.79 -2.68 -11.51
C THR A 67 21.61 -2.85 -12.46
N GLN A 68 21.59 -2.10 -13.56
CA GLN A 68 20.60 -2.22 -14.63
C GLN A 68 20.43 -3.67 -15.11
N GLU A 69 21.53 -4.43 -15.20
CA GLU A 69 21.50 -5.84 -15.60
C GLU A 69 20.82 -6.74 -14.55
N ALA A 70 21.13 -6.52 -13.28
CA ALA A 70 20.52 -7.29 -12.18
C ALA A 70 19.00 -7.00 -12.01
N LEU A 71 18.54 -5.85 -12.52
CA LEU A 71 17.11 -5.49 -12.59
C LEU A 71 16.42 -6.04 -13.85
N GLY A 72 17.16 -6.71 -14.75
CA GLY A 72 16.60 -7.23 -16.01
C GLY A 72 16.32 -6.16 -17.07
N LEU A 73 16.94 -4.98 -16.95
CA LEU A 73 16.70 -3.82 -17.81
C LEU A 73 17.78 -3.66 -18.90
N SER A 74 18.64 -4.67 -19.12
CA SER A 74 19.66 -4.63 -20.17
C SER A 74 19.04 -4.42 -21.54
N GLY A 75 19.48 -3.37 -22.25
CA GLY A 75 18.94 -3.04 -23.58
C GLY A 75 17.58 -2.31 -23.57
N HIS A 76 17.13 -1.85 -22.41
CA HIS A 76 15.88 -1.11 -22.24
C HIS A 76 16.16 0.27 -21.60
N ASP A 77 16.96 1.08 -22.27
CA ASP A 77 17.36 2.41 -21.77
C ASP A 77 16.16 3.36 -21.61
N GLU A 78 15.15 3.23 -22.46
CA GLU A 78 13.89 3.97 -22.35
C GLU A 78 13.14 3.69 -21.05
N VAL A 79 13.17 2.45 -20.57
CA VAL A 79 12.56 2.07 -19.27
C VAL A 79 13.36 2.64 -18.12
N VAL A 80 14.69 2.62 -18.22
CA VAL A 80 15.59 3.23 -17.22
C VAL A 80 15.36 4.74 -17.14
N ILE A 81 15.22 5.41 -18.27
CA ILE A 81 14.93 6.85 -18.34
C ILE A 81 13.56 7.13 -17.69
N ALA A 82 12.53 6.40 -18.05
CA ALA A 82 11.18 6.60 -17.50
C ALA A 82 11.13 6.38 -15.98
N ALA A 83 11.72 5.28 -15.49
CA ALA A 83 11.76 4.95 -14.07
C ALA A 83 12.61 5.96 -13.28
N GLY A 84 13.79 6.32 -13.80
CA GLY A 84 14.69 7.28 -13.17
C GLY A 84 14.10 8.68 -13.11
N ALA A 85 13.48 9.16 -14.18
CA ALA A 85 12.78 10.45 -14.21
C ALA A 85 11.63 10.50 -13.18
N LEU A 86 10.87 9.41 -13.05
CA LEU A 86 9.81 9.30 -12.06
C LEU A 86 10.37 9.35 -10.64
N LEU A 87 11.45 8.59 -10.35
CA LEU A 87 12.10 8.61 -9.04
C LEU A 87 12.62 10.00 -8.68
N CYS A 88 13.26 10.69 -9.62
CA CYS A 88 13.72 12.06 -9.42
C CYS A 88 12.56 13.02 -9.12
N ALA A 89 11.48 12.94 -9.88
CA ALA A 89 10.29 13.76 -9.66
C ALA A 89 9.64 13.51 -8.30
N LEU A 90 9.56 12.24 -7.86
CA LEU A 90 9.02 11.88 -6.55
C LEU A 90 9.90 12.37 -5.40
N ARG A 91 11.24 12.27 -5.52
CA ARG A 91 12.18 12.81 -4.52
C ARG A 91 12.07 14.33 -4.41
N ASP A 92 11.97 15.02 -5.56
CA ASP A 92 11.77 16.47 -5.60
C ASP A 92 10.45 16.90 -4.93
N ALA A 93 9.38 16.14 -5.15
CA ALA A 93 8.06 16.44 -4.58
C ALA A 93 7.99 16.17 -3.07
N GLN A 94 8.54 15.04 -2.63
CA GLN A 94 8.48 14.63 -1.22
C GLN A 94 9.60 15.23 -0.38
N LYS A 95 10.68 15.71 -1.00
CA LYS A 95 11.91 16.19 -0.33
C LYS A 95 12.53 15.18 0.63
N ASN A 96 12.27 13.90 0.41
CA ASN A 96 12.74 12.77 1.19
C ASN A 96 13.21 11.64 0.29
N GLU A 97 14.04 10.77 0.82
CA GLU A 97 14.33 9.46 0.23
C GLU A 97 13.05 8.64 0.12
N LEU A 98 13.03 7.70 -0.82
CA LEU A 98 11.87 6.84 -1.10
C LEU A 98 12.10 5.38 -0.61
N PRO A 99 12.33 5.14 0.70
CA PRO A 99 12.73 3.82 1.21
C PRO A 99 11.65 2.74 1.04
N HIS A 100 10.44 3.15 0.74
CA HIS A 100 9.30 2.27 0.50
C HIS A 100 9.25 1.70 -0.92
N ILE A 101 9.91 2.34 -1.88
CA ILE A 101 10.01 1.85 -3.26
C ILE A 101 11.20 0.88 -3.33
N ARG A 102 10.94 -0.42 -3.14
CA ARG A 102 11.98 -1.46 -3.02
C ARG A 102 12.10 -2.38 -4.22
N ALA A 103 11.12 -2.39 -5.10
CA ALA A 103 11.08 -3.26 -6.26
C ALA A 103 10.60 -2.53 -7.51
N LEU A 104 11.13 -2.95 -8.63
CA LEU A 104 10.69 -2.55 -9.97
C LEU A 104 10.17 -3.80 -10.65
N ASP A 105 8.89 -3.80 -11.05
CA ASP A 105 8.29 -4.88 -11.84
C ASP A 105 8.29 -4.47 -13.31
N PHE A 106 9.26 -4.99 -14.06
CA PHE A 106 9.34 -4.80 -15.48
C PHE A 106 8.62 -5.94 -16.20
N TYR A 107 7.69 -5.60 -17.08
CA TYR A 107 7.01 -6.58 -17.93
C TYR A 107 7.02 -6.13 -19.39
N VAL A 108 7.10 -7.12 -20.27
CA VAL A 108 7.03 -6.91 -21.72
C VAL A 108 5.58 -7.10 -22.18
N ALA A 109 5.17 -6.35 -23.19
CA ALA A 109 3.87 -6.50 -23.84
C ALA A 109 3.62 -7.96 -24.24
N GLY A 110 2.39 -8.47 -24.02
CA GLY A 110 2.02 -9.87 -24.31
C GLY A 110 1.81 -10.74 -23.08
N LYS A 111 2.05 -10.26 -21.87
CA LYS A 111 1.69 -10.94 -20.61
C LYS A 111 0.17 -10.96 -20.38
N PHE A 112 -0.50 -9.90 -20.80
CA PHE A 112 -1.94 -9.67 -20.65
C PHE A 112 -2.61 -9.45 -22.01
N MET A 113 -3.93 -9.69 -22.03
CA MET A 113 -4.76 -9.37 -23.20
C MET A 113 -4.82 -7.85 -23.36
N GLY A 114 -4.43 -7.36 -24.54
CA GLY A 114 -4.57 -5.95 -24.90
C GLY A 114 -6.05 -5.56 -24.98
N LEU A 115 -6.49 -4.70 -24.11
CA LEU A 115 -7.82 -4.09 -24.15
C LEU A 115 -7.63 -2.60 -24.37
N ASP A 116 -8.05 -2.11 -25.55
CA ASP A 116 -8.02 -0.68 -25.81
C ASP A 116 -9.07 0.08 -24.98
N LEU A 117 -8.93 1.39 -24.90
CA LEU A 117 -9.84 2.26 -24.15
C LEU A 117 -11.29 2.12 -24.60
N THR A 118 -11.50 1.89 -25.90
CA THR A 118 -12.84 1.73 -26.50
C THR A 118 -13.47 0.41 -26.08
N ALA A 119 -12.71 -0.69 -26.13
CA ALA A 119 -13.16 -2.00 -25.67
C ALA A 119 -13.51 -1.99 -24.18
N ARG A 120 -12.63 -1.43 -23.33
CA ARG A 120 -12.87 -1.30 -21.87
C ARG A 120 -14.18 -0.58 -21.58
N ARG A 121 -14.40 0.55 -22.25
CA ARG A 121 -15.61 1.37 -22.11
C ARG A 121 -16.86 0.65 -22.64
N ASN A 122 -16.79 0.08 -23.84
CA ASN A 122 -17.94 -0.55 -24.47
C ASN A 122 -18.38 -1.86 -23.78
N LEU A 123 -17.43 -2.59 -23.19
CA LEU A 123 -17.72 -3.78 -22.38
C LEU A 123 -18.16 -3.44 -20.95
N GLU A 124 -18.15 -2.16 -20.56
CA GLU A 124 -18.52 -1.70 -19.21
C GLU A 124 -17.88 -2.57 -18.12
N LEU A 125 -16.57 -2.82 -18.24
CA LEU A 125 -15.85 -3.74 -17.35
C LEU A 125 -15.88 -3.29 -15.89
N THR A 126 -15.55 -2.04 -15.64
CA THR A 126 -15.37 -1.49 -14.27
C THR A 126 -16.38 -0.43 -13.89
N GLU A 127 -16.94 0.26 -14.89
CA GLU A 127 -17.96 1.31 -14.72
C GLU A 127 -18.91 1.33 -15.92
N THR A 128 -20.13 1.84 -15.71
CA THR A 128 -21.12 2.00 -16.77
C THR A 128 -20.79 3.19 -17.67
N MET A 129 -21.12 3.10 -18.94
CA MET A 129 -20.86 4.17 -19.93
C MET A 129 -21.57 5.49 -19.59
N ARG A 130 -22.78 5.39 -19.08
CA ARG A 130 -23.68 6.55 -18.89
C ARG A 130 -23.45 7.26 -17.55
N SER A 131 -23.46 6.49 -16.45
CA SER A 131 -23.39 7.08 -15.09
C SER A 131 -22.01 7.06 -14.47
N LYS A 132 -21.04 6.36 -15.10
CA LYS A 132 -19.68 6.17 -14.55
C LYS A 132 -19.68 5.52 -13.16
N GLU A 133 -20.67 4.66 -12.91
CA GLU A 133 -20.82 3.98 -11.64
C GLU A 133 -20.38 2.51 -11.76
N LYS A 134 -19.86 1.96 -10.66
CA LYS A 134 -19.56 0.53 -10.56
C LYS A 134 -20.82 -0.33 -10.66
N LYS A 135 -21.94 0.15 -10.10
CA LYS A 135 -23.21 -0.56 -10.12
C LYS A 135 -23.75 -0.65 -11.56
N GLY A 136 -23.98 -1.86 -12.03
CA GLY A 136 -24.40 -2.13 -13.41
C GLY A 136 -23.25 -2.54 -14.34
N SER A 137 -21.99 -2.36 -13.94
CA SER A 137 -20.83 -2.87 -14.68
C SER A 137 -20.57 -4.35 -14.38
N LEU A 138 -19.71 -4.99 -15.19
CA LEU A 138 -19.28 -6.38 -14.94
C LEU A 138 -18.61 -6.52 -13.57
N LEU A 139 -17.74 -5.59 -13.19
CA LEU A 139 -17.14 -5.54 -11.85
C LEU A 139 -18.21 -5.43 -10.76
N GLY A 140 -19.24 -4.62 -11.00
CA GLY A 140 -20.34 -4.46 -10.03
C GLY A 140 -21.09 -5.76 -9.73
N VAL A 141 -21.18 -6.66 -10.70
CA VAL A 141 -21.80 -7.99 -10.53
C VAL A 141 -20.86 -8.98 -9.87
N LEU A 142 -19.59 -9.00 -10.29
CA LEU A 142 -18.61 -10.01 -9.85
C LEU A 142 -17.98 -9.71 -8.50
N ASP A 143 -17.89 -8.43 -8.11
CA ASP A 143 -17.21 -8.06 -6.85
C ASP A 143 -18.01 -8.43 -5.61
N GLN A 144 -17.73 -9.62 -5.12
CA GLN A 144 -18.19 -10.16 -3.84
C GLN A 144 -17.04 -10.26 -2.83
N THR A 145 -15.93 -9.56 -3.08
CA THR A 145 -14.74 -9.57 -2.22
C THR A 145 -15.07 -9.07 -0.80
N LYS A 146 -14.28 -9.51 0.18
CA LYS A 146 -14.49 -9.19 1.59
C LYS A 146 -13.49 -8.17 2.10
N THR A 147 -12.44 -7.88 1.33
CA THR A 147 -11.41 -6.91 1.66
C THR A 147 -11.30 -5.84 0.57
N ALA A 148 -10.91 -4.63 0.95
CA ALA A 148 -10.64 -3.56 -0.01
C ALA A 148 -9.49 -3.93 -0.97
N MET A 149 -8.45 -4.60 -0.46
CA MET A 149 -7.32 -5.12 -1.25
C MET A 149 -7.80 -6.14 -2.30
N GLY A 150 -8.67 -7.07 -1.90
CA GLY A 150 -9.28 -8.04 -2.82
C GLY A 150 -10.10 -7.39 -3.94
N GLY A 151 -10.86 -6.34 -3.61
CA GLY A 151 -11.61 -5.58 -4.61
C GLY A 151 -10.70 -4.87 -5.63
N ARG A 152 -9.59 -4.28 -5.16
CA ARG A 152 -8.58 -3.69 -6.06
C ARG A 152 -7.91 -4.75 -6.95
N LEU A 153 -7.56 -5.89 -6.38
CA LEU A 153 -6.97 -6.99 -7.15
C LEU A 153 -7.94 -7.56 -8.20
N LEU A 154 -9.21 -7.75 -7.86
CA LEU A 154 -10.24 -8.21 -8.81
C LEU A 154 -10.40 -7.23 -9.97
N ARG A 155 -10.45 -5.92 -9.66
CA ARG A 155 -10.49 -4.86 -10.67
C ARG A 155 -9.28 -4.94 -11.61
N SER A 156 -8.07 -5.04 -11.06
CA SER A 156 -6.84 -5.19 -11.84
C SER A 156 -6.86 -6.43 -12.74
N TRP A 157 -7.39 -7.55 -12.26
CA TRP A 157 -7.51 -8.77 -13.07
C TRP A 157 -8.48 -8.63 -14.24
N MET A 158 -9.54 -7.85 -14.07
CA MET A 158 -10.50 -7.57 -15.14
C MET A 158 -9.95 -6.59 -16.16
N GLU A 159 -9.18 -5.62 -15.73
CA GLU A 159 -8.52 -4.63 -16.59
C GLU A 159 -7.33 -5.22 -17.35
N SER A 160 -6.69 -6.27 -16.82
CA SER A 160 -5.52 -6.94 -17.39
C SER A 160 -5.69 -8.46 -17.40
N PRO A 161 -6.56 -9.02 -18.28
CA PRO A 161 -6.81 -10.45 -18.35
C PRO A 161 -5.57 -11.22 -18.78
N LEU A 162 -5.34 -12.39 -18.17
CA LEU A 162 -4.23 -13.27 -18.52
C LEU A 162 -4.42 -13.89 -19.89
N LEU A 163 -3.31 -14.05 -20.64
CA LEU A 163 -3.26 -14.80 -21.89
C LEU A 163 -2.79 -16.26 -21.71
N SER A 164 -2.04 -16.54 -20.65
CA SER A 164 -1.47 -17.87 -20.41
C SER A 164 -2.52 -18.87 -19.93
N PRO A 165 -2.84 -19.93 -20.72
CA PRO A 165 -3.80 -20.95 -20.29
C PRO A 165 -3.41 -21.65 -18.99
N SER A 166 -2.11 -21.86 -18.75
CA SER A 166 -1.60 -22.47 -17.52
C SER A 166 -1.92 -21.59 -16.29
N LYS A 167 -1.67 -20.27 -16.37
CA LYS A 167 -1.98 -19.34 -15.26
C LYS A 167 -3.48 -19.21 -15.02
N ILE A 168 -4.28 -19.21 -16.11
CA ILE A 168 -5.74 -19.21 -16.02
C ILE A 168 -6.21 -20.50 -15.35
N GLY A 169 -5.72 -21.66 -15.80
CA GLY A 169 -6.07 -22.97 -15.24
C GLY A 169 -5.77 -23.06 -13.73
N ARG A 170 -4.63 -22.51 -13.28
CA ARG A 170 -4.30 -22.43 -11.84
C ARG A 170 -5.33 -21.63 -11.03
N ARG A 171 -5.79 -20.48 -11.52
CA ARG A 171 -6.85 -19.69 -10.87
C ARG A 171 -8.18 -20.42 -10.86
N LEU A 172 -8.53 -21.05 -11.97
CA LEU A 172 -9.78 -21.82 -12.08
C LEU A 172 -9.78 -23.04 -11.14
N ALA A 173 -8.67 -23.77 -11.02
CA ALA A 173 -8.54 -24.88 -10.11
C ALA A 173 -8.72 -24.47 -8.63
N ALA A 174 -8.11 -23.34 -8.23
CA ALA A 174 -8.31 -22.79 -6.88
C ALA A 174 -9.77 -22.37 -6.64
N THR A 175 -10.40 -21.74 -7.64
CA THR A 175 -11.81 -21.36 -7.55
C THR A 175 -12.71 -22.60 -7.45
N GLN A 176 -12.46 -23.64 -8.25
CA GLN A 176 -13.23 -24.88 -8.23
C GLN A 176 -13.15 -25.56 -6.85
N GLU A 177 -11.95 -25.69 -6.29
CA GLU A 177 -11.80 -26.26 -4.95
C GLU A 177 -12.60 -25.50 -3.88
N LEU A 178 -12.56 -24.16 -3.91
CA LEU A 178 -13.36 -23.34 -3.01
C LEU A 178 -14.87 -23.39 -3.27
N VAL A 179 -15.30 -23.68 -4.50
CA VAL A 179 -16.72 -23.93 -4.84
C VAL A 179 -17.14 -25.26 -4.19
N ASP A 180 -16.33 -26.31 -4.33
CA ASP A 180 -16.62 -27.65 -3.82
C ASP A 180 -16.57 -27.69 -2.29
N LYS A 181 -15.60 -26.99 -1.68
CA LYS A 181 -15.42 -26.88 -0.21
C LYS A 181 -16.16 -25.67 0.37
N THR A 182 -17.48 -25.73 0.35
CA THR A 182 -18.35 -24.61 0.77
C THR A 182 -18.08 -24.13 2.21
N ILE A 183 -17.82 -25.04 3.15
CA ILE A 183 -17.57 -24.69 4.55
C ILE A 183 -16.27 -23.90 4.66
N ASP A 184 -15.18 -24.39 4.09
CA ASP A 184 -13.88 -23.72 4.11
C ASP A 184 -13.95 -22.33 3.44
N ARG A 185 -14.68 -22.25 2.33
CA ARG A 185 -14.93 -20.98 1.65
C ARG A 185 -15.63 -19.96 2.54
N GLU A 186 -16.74 -20.33 3.20
CA GLU A 186 -17.50 -19.40 4.06
C GLU A 186 -16.70 -18.99 5.30
N GLU A 187 -15.94 -19.90 5.90
CA GLU A 187 -15.06 -19.55 7.02
C GLU A 187 -13.93 -18.60 6.61
N LEU A 188 -13.29 -18.85 5.45
CA LEU A 188 -12.32 -17.88 4.88
C LEU A 188 -12.97 -16.53 4.63
N ARG A 189 -14.20 -16.49 4.11
CA ARG A 189 -14.93 -15.24 3.87
C ARG A 189 -15.25 -14.50 5.16
N LEU A 190 -15.57 -15.21 6.24
CA LEU A 190 -15.78 -14.59 7.55
C LEU A 190 -14.48 -14.00 8.09
N SER A 191 -13.39 -14.76 8.09
CA SER A 191 -12.09 -14.29 8.54
C SER A 191 -11.58 -13.09 7.72
N LEU A 192 -11.77 -13.12 6.41
CA LEU A 192 -11.36 -12.02 5.53
C LEU A 192 -12.11 -10.69 5.81
N ARG A 193 -13.31 -10.71 6.36
CA ARG A 193 -14.04 -9.48 6.73
C ARG A 193 -13.35 -8.69 7.82
N GLU A 194 -12.62 -9.36 8.69
CA GLU A 194 -11.91 -8.75 9.82
C GLU A 194 -10.53 -8.23 9.43
N VAL A 195 -10.05 -8.58 8.22
CA VAL A 195 -8.76 -8.11 7.71
C VAL A 195 -8.86 -6.65 7.29
N SER A 196 -8.07 -5.81 7.93
CA SER A 196 -7.98 -4.38 7.62
C SER A 196 -7.30 -4.11 6.27
N ASP A 197 -7.42 -2.88 5.77
CA ASP A 197 -6.76 -2.46 4.52
C ASP A 197 -5.27 -2.18 4.75
N TYR A 198 -4.46 -3.25 4.75
CA TYR A 198 -3.02 -3.18 4.99
C TYR A 198 -2.28 -2.28 4.01
N GLU A 199 -2.68 -2.25 2.73
CA GLU A 199 -2.04 -1.39 1.75
C GLU A 199 -2.18 0.10 2.14
N ARG A 200 -3.36 0.52 2.58
CA ARG A 200 -3.59 1.90 3.03
C ARG A 200 -2.91 2.22 4.35
N VAL A 201 -2.90 1.29 5.28
CA VAL A 201 -2.18 1.47 6.55
C VAL A 201 -0.69 1.59 6.29
N MET A 202 -0.12 0.71 5.48
CA MET A 202 1.29 0.76 5.10
C MET A 202 1.64 2.05 4.37
N ALA A 203 0.81 2.52 3.44
CA ALA A 203 1.02 3.79 2.77
C ALA A 203 1.10 4.95 3.77
N ARG A 204 0.22 4.99 4.79
CA ARG A 204 0.28 6.01 5.85
C ARG A 204 1.49 5.90 6.75
N ILE A 205 1.92 4.68 7.09
CA ILE A 205 3.13 4.44 7.88
C ILE A 205 4.35 4.99 7.13
N VAL A 206 4.47 4.65 5.85
CA VAL A 206 5.58 5.07 5.00
C VAL A 206 5.63 6.59 4.81
N THR A 207 4.48 7.23 4.65
CA THR A 207 4.40 8.70 4.51
C THR A 207 4.46 9.43 5.86
N GLY A 208 4.60 8.73 6.99
CA GLY A 208 4.65 9.34 8.33
C GLY A 208 3.32 9.96 8.79
N THR A 209 2.20 9.62 8.14
CA THR A 209 0.87 10.15 8.46
C THR A 209 0.01 9.16 9.27
N ALA A 210 0.53 7.96 9.53
CA ALA A 210 -0.14 6.96 10.35
C ALA A 210 -0.26 7.42 11.81
N ASN A 211 -1.35 7.04 12.45
CA ASN A 211 -1.58 7.26 13.88
C ASN A 211 -1.65 5.91 14.63
N CYS A 212 -1.73 5.97 15.96
CA CYS A 212 -1.78 4.74 16.78
C CYS A 212 -3.01 3.87 16.50
N ARG A 213 -4.14 4.45 16.10
CA ARG A 213 -5.33 3.68 15.71
C ARG A 213 -5.10 2.86 14.44
N ASP A 214 -4.31 3.38 13.50
CA ASP A 214 -3.92 2.64 12.30
C ASP A 214 -3.11 1.40 12.66
N LEU A 215 -2.22 1.50 13.64
CA LEU A 215 -1.42 0.37 14.14
C LEU A 215 -2.28 -0.64 14.90
N VAL A 216 -3.23 -0.18 15.73
CA VAL A 216 -4.18 -1.07 16.40
C VAL A 216 -5.06 -1.81 15.38
N CYS A 217 -5.56 -1.12 14.33
CA CYS A 217 -6.28 -1.77 13.24
C CYS A 217 -5.43 -2.82 12.50
N LEU A 218 -4.13 -2.55 12.34
CA LEU A 218 -3.19 -3.52 11.75
C LEU A 218 -3.07 -4.77 12.62
N ALA A 219 -2.89 -4.61 13.94
CA ALA A 219 -2.80 -5.72 14.89
C ALA A 219 -4.09 -6.53 14.97
N GLN A 220 -5.24 -5.87 14.98
CA GLN A 220 -6.56 -6.52 14.96
C GLN A 220 -6.74 -7.37 13.70
N GLY A 221 -6.42 -6.82 12.52
CA GLY A 221 -6.45 -7.58 11.28
C GLY A 221 -5.46 -8.76 11.30
N ALA A 222 -4.25 -8.58 11.84
CA ALA A 222 -3.26 -9.65 11.97
C ALA A 222 -3.74 -10.80 12.87
N SER A 223 -4.61 -10.53 13.84
CA SER A 223 -5.15 -11.58 14.72
C SER A 223 -6.00 -12.63 14.00
N THR A 224 -6.48 -12.34 12.79
CA THR A 224 -7.27 -13.28 11.98
C THR A 224 -6.42 -14.11 11.00
N LEU A 225 -5.17 -13.69 10.74
CA LEU A 225 -4.29 -14.37 9.79
C LEU A 225 -3.99 -15.83 10.14
N PRO A 226 -3.77 -16.22 11.43
CA PRO A 226 -3.59 -17.62 11.78
C PRO A 226 -4.78 -18.49 11.37
N ALA A 227 -6.02 -18.04 11.57
CA ALA A 227 -7.21 -18.80 11.17
C ALA A 227 -7.30 -18.96 9.64
N ILE A 228 -6.92 -17.91 8.87
CA ILE A 228 -6.84 -17.98 7.41
C ILE A 228 -5.74 -18.98 6.99
N HIS A 229 -4.58 -18.90 7.62
CA HIS A 229 -3.44 -19.80 7.35
C HIS A 229 -3.82 -21.28 7.59
N ASP A 230 -4.45 -21.59 8.72
CA ASP A 230 -4.89 -22.95 9.06
C ASP A 230 -5.91 -23.48 8.05
N ARG A 231 -6.83 -22.65 7.57
CA ARG A 231 -7.79 -23.05 6.52
C ARG A 231 -7.11 -23.29 5.18
N LEU A 232 -6.18 -22.44 4.78
CA LEU A 232 -5.42 -22.62 3.55
C LEU A 232 -4.61 -23.92 3.56
N HIS A 233 -4.11 -24.34 4.73
CA HIS A 233 -3.39 -25.62 4.89
C HIS A 233 -4.22 -26.84 4.46
N THR A 234 -5.54 -26.82 4.65
CA THR A 234 -6.44 -27.93 4.30
C THR A 234 -6.80 -27.99 2.80
N LEU A 235 -6.44 -26.98 2.05
CA LEU A 235 -6.71 -26.87 0.62
C LEU A 235 -5.54 -27.45 -0.19
N THR A 236 -5.80 -27.90 -1.43
CA THR A 236 -4.81 -28.66 -2.22
C THR A 236 -4.45 -28.01 -3.55
N ALA A 237 -5.27 -27.07 -4.05
CA ALA A 237 -5.00 -26.39 -5.30
C ALA A 237 -3.65 -25.67 -5.26
N PRO A 238 -2.80 -25.79 -6.31
CA PRO A 238 -1.44 -25.25 -6.27
C PRO A 238 -1.35 -23.76 -5.95
N LEU A 239 -2.31 -22.95 -6.41
CA LEU A 239 -2.35 -21.53 -6.10
C LEU A 239 -2.64 -21.26 -4.62
N LEU A 240 -3.55 -22.05 -4.02
CA LEU A 240 -3.89 -21.90 -2.60
C LEU A 240 -2.75 -22.35 -1.70
N GLN A 241 -2.02 -23.41 -2.09
CA GLN A 241 -0.81 -23.85 -1.39
C GLN A 241 0.34 -22.83 -1.50
N GLU A 242 0.48 -22.17 -2.64
CA GLU A 242 1.45 -21.08 -2.80
C GLU A 242 1.10 -19.89 -1.88
N ILE A 243 -0.17 -19.51 -1.81
CA ILE A 243 -0.64 -18.47 -0.89
C ILE A 243 -0.40 -18.89 0.57
N TYR A 244 -0.71 -20.14 0.94
CA TYR A 244 -0.43 -20.70 2.25
C TYR A 244 1.06 -20.56 2.63
N ALA A 245 1.96 -20.95 1.72
CA ALA A 245 3.40 -20.91 1.96
C ALA A 245 3.98 -19.49 2.07
N GLN A 246 3.31 -18.50 1.47
CA GLN A 246 3.75 -17.10 1.48
C GLN A 246 3.07 -16.26 2.56
N LEU A 247 1.98 -16.76 3.16
CA LEU A 247 1.23 -16.01 4.17
C LEU A 247 1.98 -16.02 5.50
N ASP A 248 2.50 -14.86 5.87
CA ASP A 248 3.06 -14.62 7.21
C ASP A 248 1.94 -14.20 8.16
N PRO A 249 1.72 -14.91 9.28
CA PRO A 249 0.72 -14.55 10.28
C PRO A 249 0.99 -13.25 11.04
N LEU A 250 2.16 -12.63 10.89
CA LEU A 250 2.58 -11.36 11.52
C LEU A 250 2.43 -11.34 13.04
N GLN A 251 2.68 -12.47 13.70
CA GLN A 251 2.45 -12.62 15.14
C GLN A 251 3.38 -11.72 15.96
N ASP A 252 4.63 -11.61 15.56
CA ASP A 252 5.64 -10.74 16.19
C ASP A 252 5.25 -9.26 16.12
N LEU A 253 4.77 -8.83 14.95
CA LEU A 253 4.29 -7.46 14.75
C LEU A 253 3.04 -7.17 15.60
N LYS A 254 2.09 -8.09 15.64
CA LYS A 254 0.90 -8.00 16.49
C LYS A 254 1.30 -7.83 17.96
N GLU A 255 2.14 -8.72 18.47
CA GLU A 255 2.60 -8.69 19.86
C GLU A 255 3.34 -7.39 20.20
N LEU A 256 4.17 -6.89 19.29
CA LEU A 256 4.86 -5.62 19.45
C LEU A 256 3.87 -4.46 19.60
N ILE A 257 2.85 -4.39 18.76
CA ILE A 257 1.84 -3.33 18.79
C ILE A 257 1.01 -3.43 20.07
N GLU A 258 0.51 -4.61 20.42
CA GLU A 258 -0.31 -4.85 21.61
C GLU A 258 0.46 -4.58 22.92
N LYS A 259 1.75 -4.86 22.95
CA LYS A 259 2.62 -4.55 24.09
C LYS A 259 2.90 -3.06 24.23
N THR A 260 2.94 -2.33 23.11
CA THR A 260 3.41 -0.94 23.08
C THR A 260 2.27 0.06 23.16
N ILE A 261 1.16 -0.20 22.47
CA ILE A 261 0.05 0.74 22.28
C ILE A 261 -1.15 0.31 23.12
N VAL A 262 -1.88 1.28 23.67
CA VAL A 262 -3.14 1.03 24.37
C VAL A 262 -4.22 0.56 23.39
N ASP A 263 -5.21 -0.20 23.88
CA ASP A 263 -6.27 -0.78 23.03
C ASP A 263 -7.14 0.29 22.34
N GLU A 264 -7.40 1.41 23.02
CA GLU A 264 -8.17 2.53 22.52
C GLU A 264 -7.34 3.83 22.55
N PRO A 265 -6.41 4.02 21.61
CA PRO A 265 -5.58 5.21 21.60
C PRO A 265 -6.41 6.44 21.21
N PRO A 266 -6.09 7.62 21.77
CA PRO A 266 -6.71 8.89 21.41
C PRO A 266 -6.48 9.19 19.91
N PHE A 267 -7.35 10.03 19.35
CA PHE A 267 -7.29 10.35 17.91
C PHE A 267 -6.11 11.26 17.57
N VAL A 268 -5.80 12.20 18.47
CA VAL A 268 -4.78 13.23 18.25
C VAL A 268 -3.52 12.93 19.06
N LEU A 269 -2.38 12.91 18.38
CA LEU A 269 -1.07 12.65 19.02
C LEU A 269 -0.76 13.57 20.20
N ARG A 270 -1.25 14.81 20.17
CA ARG A 270 -1.02 15.81 21.22
C ARG A 270 -1.72 15.50 22.56
N GLU A 271 -2.74 14.66 22.56
CA GLU A 271 -3.45 14.27 23.77
C GLU A 271 -2.60 13.36 24.67
N GLY A 272 -1.59 12.70 24.13
CA GLY A 272 -0.77 11.74 24.87
C GLY A 272 -1.53 10.46 25.21
N GLY A 273 -0.99 9.65 26.13
CA GLY A 273 -1.67 8.44 26.63
C GLY A 273 -1.75 7.28 25.65
N MET A 274 -0.97 7.29 24.57
CA MET A 274 -1.01 6.28 23.50
C MET A 274 -0.19 5.04 23.82
N ILE A 275 0.89 5.22 24.56
CA ILE A 275 1.81 4.15 24.90
C ILE A 275 1.34 3.49 26.19
N ARG A 276 1.31 2.16 26.18
CA ARG A 276 0.93 1.33 27.34
C ARG A 276 1.94 1.48 28.48
N ASP A 277 1.47 1.45 29.73
CA ASP A 277 2.36 1.43 30.89
C ASP A 277 3.21 0.15 30.88
N GLY A 278 4.48 0.28 31.17
CA GLY A 278 5.46 -0.81 31.10
C GLY A 278 6.09 -1.03 29.72
N ALA A 279 5.65 -0.32 28.68
CA ALA A 279 6.24 -0.43 27.34
C ALA A 279 7.61 0.27 27.23
N ASN A 280 7.83 1.33 28.02
CA ASN A 280 9.09 2.07 28.06
C ASN A 280 9.38 2.60 29.46
N GLU A 281 10.49 2.16 30.05
CA GLU A 281 10.86 2.51 31.44
C GLU A 281 11.11 4.02 31.65
N GLU A 282 11.67 4.70 30.65
CA GLU A 282 11.89 6.15 30.75
C GLU A 282 10.57 6.91 30.77
N LEU A 283 9.64 6.53 29.89
CA LEU A 283 8.32 7.13 29.85
C LEU A 283 7.56 6.89 31.16
N ASP A 284 7.66 5.70 31.72
CA ASP A 284 7.03 5.36 33.00
C ASP A 284 7.62 6.18 34.16
N LYS A 285 8.93 6.42 34.17
CA LYS A 285 9.59 7.32 35.14
C LYS A 285 9.09 8.76 34.99
N LEU A 286 8.97 9.26 33.74
CA LEU A 286 8.47 10.61 33.48
C LEU A 286 6.99 10.75 33.90
N ARG A 287 6.16 9.76 33.63
CA ARG A 287 4.76 9.73 34.09
C ARG A 287 4.64 9.71 35.61
N LYS A 288 5.49 8.94 36.29
CA LYS A 288 5.55 8.93 37.77
C LYS A 288 5.93 10.30 38.32
N ILE A 289 6.90 10.99 37.72
CA ILE A 289 7.27 12.35 38.08
C ILE A 289 6.12 13.32 37.85
N GLN A 290 5.48 13.24 36.66
CA GLN A 290 4.36 14.12 36.32
C GLN A 290 3.15 13.92 37.25
N ASN A 291 2.77 12.67 37.51
CA ASN A 291 1.62 12.33 38.34
C ASN A 291 1.94 12.42 39.87
N GLY A 292 3.19 12.20 40.22
CA GLY A 292 3.68 12.27 41.60
C GLY A 292 4.25 13.64 42.02
N GLY A 293 4.31 14.61 41.10
CA GLY A 293 4.93 15.92 41.33
C GLY A 293 4.31 16.67 42.54
N THR A 294 3.01 16.64 42.68
CA THR A 294 2.29 17.16 43.85
C THR A 294 2.65 16.42 45.14
N GLY A 295 2.73 15.09 45.09
CA GLY A 295 3.12 14.28 46.24
C GLY A 295 4.61 14.45 46.63
N MET A 296 5.46 14.63 45.63
CA MET A 296 6.90 14.87 45.83
C MET A 296 7.15 16.26 46.39
N LEU A 297 6.45 17.27 45.91
CA LEU A 297 6.49 18.62 46.48
C LEU A 297 5.99 18.63 47.94
N THR A 298 4.89 17.93 48.23
CA THR A 298 4.35 17.79 49.58
C THR A 298 5.33 17.05 50.52
N ALA A 299 6.02 16.03 50.03
CA ALA A 299 7.03 15.31 50.79
C ALA A 299 8.28 16.15 51.04
N ILE A 300 8.74 16.92 50.05
CA ILE A 300 9.84 17.88 50.20
C ILE A 300 9.43 18.97 51.22
N GLU A 301 8.23 19.52 51.08
CA GLU A 301 7.67 20.53 52.00
C GLU A 301 7.61 20.00 53.44
N ALA A 302 7.15 18.78 53.65
CA ALA A 302 7.10 18.13 54.94
C ALA A 302 8.50 17.94 55.54
N ARG A 303 9.45 17.45 54.77
CA ARG A 303 10.84 17.26 55.21
C ARG A 303 11.53 18.56 55.56
N GLU A 304 11.35 19.59 54.77
CA GLU A 304 11.95 20.89 55.02
C GLU A 304 11.29 21.62 56.23
N LYS A 305 9.97 21.43 56.40
CA LYS A 305 9.27 21.90 57.63
C LYS A 305 9.82 21.24 58.90
N GLU A 306 10.11 19.94 58.85
CA GLU A 306 10.67 19.20 59.96
C GLU A 306 12.14 19.61 60.25
N ALA A 307 12.92 19.79 59.18
CA ALA A 307 14.33 20.19 59.31
C ALA A 307 14.53 21.63 59.76
N THR A 308 13.64 22.54 59.34
CA THR A 308 13.77 23.98 59.65
C THR A 308 12.92 24.45 60.83
N GLY A 309 11.90 23.66 61.24
CA GLY A 309 10.93 24.05 62.27
C GLY A 309 9.93 25.12 61.83
N ILE A 310 9.93 25.54 60.55
CA ILE A 310 9.08 26.59 60.01
C ILE A 310 7.75 25.99 59.56
N ARG A 311 6.68 26.19 60.33
CA ARG A 311 5.35 25.59 60.06
C ARG A 311 4.65 26.04 58.77
N ASN A 312 4.94 27.23 58.27
CA ASN A 312 4.29 27.83 57.09
C ASN A 312 5.20 27.83 55.85
N LEU A 313 6.22 26.97 55.80
CA LEU A 313 7.06 26.81 54.63
C LEU A 313 6.21 26.25 53.46
N ARG A 314 6.26 26.89 52.35
CA ARG A 314 5.67 26.41 51.05
C ARG A 314 6.76 26.40 49.99
N VAL A 315 6.77 25.35 49.17
CA VAL A 315 7.65 25.23 48.01
C VAL A 315 6.91 25.69 46.77
#